data_6bc7868eb60adb592f42127ae026bb65
#
_entry.id   6bc7868eb60adb592f42127ae026bb65
#
_cell.length_a   1.000
_cell.length_b   1.000
_cell.length_c   1.000
_cell.angle_alpha   90.00
_cell.angle_beta   90.00
_cell.angle_gamma   90.00
#
_symmetry.space_group_name_H-M   'P 1'
#
loop_
_entity.id
_entity.type
_entity.pdbx_description
1 polymer ?
#
loop_
_entity_poly.entity_id
_entity_poly.type
_entity_poly.pdbx_seq_one_letter_code
_entity_poly.pdbx_strand_id
1 'polypeptide(L)'
;MRLPLLLLCTLLLSGCAARDQLPDFSASVGHDLPATHFQAVIYGRDGTRLSATVFQPALKAGATAPVVVHTHGWGGWRVTRPNSFYGTQMMSGRAALKAWQAGFWVISYDQRGWGGSAGNIEMMNPDYEVQDALAVIDWAAAHLPRLSMDGPNDPRVGMLGESYGGAVQLLASAEDRRIDAIVPIATWFDLAEAMAPDSHLKVGWTGVLLGLGLSTGYDLGKFVQAPYLKS
;
A
#
# COMPACT_ATOMS: atom_id res chain seq x y z
N MET A 1 2.00 6.42 -65.37
CA MET A 1 2.67 6.95 -64.20
C MET A 1 1.65 7.16 -63.10
N ARG A 2 1.65 6.28 -62.11
CA ARG A 2 0.75 6.34 -60.97
C ARG A 2 1.61 6.44 -59.72
N LEU A 3 1.60 7.59 -59.04
CA LEU A 3 2.19 7.77 -57.73
C LEU A 3 1.27 7.16 -56.68
N PRO A 4 1.74 6.34 -55.74
CA PRO A 4 0.97 5.96 -54.57
C PRO A 4 1.15 7.03 -53.48
N LEU A 5 0.03 7.53 -53.02
CA LEU A 5 -0.11 8.42 -51.89
C LEU A 5 0.17 7.62 -50.61
N LEU A 6 1.34 7.76 -50.03
CA LEU A 6 1.65 7.25 -48.69
C LEU A 6 0.95 8.13 -47.69
N LEU A 7 -0.17 7.62 -47.14
CA LEU A 7 -0.85 8.23 -46.01
C LEU A 7 -0.06 7.87 -44.74
N LEU A 8 0.76 8.82 -44.30
CA LEU A 8 1.50 8.73 -43.03
C LEU A 8 0.52 8.95 -41.87
N CYS A 9 -0.06 7.87 -41.35
CA CYS A 9 -0.87 7.91 -40.15
C CYS A 9 0.04 8.03 -38.92
N THR A 10 0.42 9.26 -38.59
CA THR A 10 1.02 9.56 -37.28
C THR A 10 -0.06 9.45 -36.24
N LEU A 11 -0.22 8.27 -35.68
CA LEU A 11 -0.91 8.08 -34.40
C LEU A 11 -0.10 8.84 -33.34
N LEU A 12 -0.54 10.02 -33.01
CA LEU A 12 -0.19 10.72 -31.80
C LEU A 12 -0.74 9.88 -30.64
N LEU A 13 0.06 8.97 -30.13
CA LEU A 13 -0.11 8.39 -28.81
C LEU A 13 0.10 9.54 -27.79
N SER A 14 -0.90 10.38 -27.67
CA SER A 14 -1.06 11.23 -26.49
C SER A 14 -1.41 10.29 -25.35
N GLY A 15 -0.39 9.60 -24.85
CA GLY A 15 -0.45 9.01 -23.51
C GLY A 15 -0.71 10.18 -22.56
N CYS A 16 -1.96 10.35 -22.15
CA CYS A 16 -2.26 11.09 -20.93
C CYS A 16 -1.55 10.35 -19.80
N ALA A 17 -0.27 10.64 -19.59
CA ALA A 17 0.31 10.51 -18.27
C ALA A 17 -0.52 11.46 -17.41
N ALA A 18 -1.54 10.92 -16.73
CA ALA A 18 -2.17 11.61 -15.64
C ALA A 18 -1.02 11.98 -14.72
N ARG A 19 -0.61 13.24 -14.75
CA ARG A 19 0.32 13.78 -13.76
C ARG A 19 -0.41 13.54 -12.45
N ASP A 20 0.19 12.76 -11.57
CA ASP A 20 -0.26 12.60 -10.19
C ASP A 20 -0.09 13.96 -9.49
N GLN A 21 -1.02 14.87 -9.80
CA GLN A 21 -1.06 16.18 -9.15
C GLN A 21 -1.76 15.95 -7.82
N LEU A 22 -0.98 15.99 -6.76
CA LEU A 22 -1.55 16.11 -5.42
C LEU A 22 -2.52 17.29 -5.39
N PRO A 23 -3.63 17.19 -4.64
CA PRO A 23 -4.50 18.32 -4.42
C PRO A 23 -3.69 19.53 -3.96
N ASP A 24 -4.06 20.72 -4.42
CA ASP A 24 -3.47 21.95 -3.91
C ASP A 24 -3.98 22.21 -2.48
N PHE A 25 -3.11 21.96 -1.52
CA PHE A 25 -3.40 22.20 -0.11
C PHE A 25 -3.10 23.61 0.37
N SER A 26 -2.61 24.50 -0.49
CA SER A 26 -2.26 25.88 -0.12
C SER A 26 -3.46 26.64 0.46
N ALA A 27 -4.66 26.40 -0.07
CA ALA A 27 -5.90 26.98 0.42
C ALA A 27 -6.40 26.36 1.75
N SER A 28 -5.76 25.32 2.25
CA SER A 28 -6.19 24.63 3.47
C SER A 28 -5.77 25.33 4.78
N VAL A 29 -4.87 26.29 4.70
CA VAL A 29 -4.39 27.04 5.86
C VAL A 29 -5.51 27.97 6.36
N GLY A 30 -5.96 27.72 7.59
CA GLY A 30 -7.02 28.54 8.21
C GLY A 30 -8.46 28.17 7.86
N HIS A 31 -8.69 27.19 6.97
CA HIS A 31 -10.02 26.72 6.56
C HIS A 31 -10.27 25.25 6.95
N ASP A 32 -11.54 24.86 7.00
CA ASP A 32 -11.91 23.45 7.17
C ASP A 32 -11.42 22.63 5.98
N LEU A 33 -10.89 21.43 6.25
CA LEU A 33 -10.64 20.42 5.21
C LEU A 33 -11.86 19.53 5.07
N PRO A 34 -12.41 19.34 3.85
CA PRO A 34 -13.50 18.41 3.62
C PRO A 34 -12.98 16.97 3.60
N ALA A 35 -13.84 16.01 3.95
CA ALA A 35 -13.54 14.60 3.70
C ALA A 35 -13.50 14.31 2.19
N THR A 36 -12.44 13.72 1.70
CA THR A 36 -12.29 13.33 0.29
C THR A 36 -11.28 12.19 0.14
N HIS A 37 -11.06 11.72 -1.07
CA HIS A 37 -9.98 10.78 -1.39
C HIS A 37 -9.41 11.08 -2.77
N PHE A 38 -8.14 10.77 -2.95
CA PHE A 38 -7.43 10.97 -4.20
C PHE A 38 -6.39 9.86 -4.43
N GLN A 39 -5.99 9.67 -5.67
CA GLN A 39 -4.93 8.73 -6.03
C GLN A 39 -3.57 9.42 -5.88
N ALA A 40 -2.57 8.66 -5.47
CA ALA A 40 -1.19 9.12 -5.38
C ALA A 40 -0.25 8.05 -5.92
N VAL A 41 0.90 8.50 -6.40
CA VAL A 41 2.05 7.64 -6.67
C VAL A 41 3.11 7.95 -5.61
N ILE A 42 3.57 6.90 -4.97
CA ILE A 42 4.64 6.95 -3.99
C ILE A 42 5.80 6.14 -4.56
N TYR A 43 7.01 6.60 -4.36
CA TYR A 43 8.19 5.86 -4.80
C TYR A 43 8.85 5.21 -3.60
N GLY A 44 9.02 3.88 -3.66
CA GLY A 44 9.83 3.13 -2.72
C GLY A 44 11.28 3.64 -2.70
N ARG A 45 12.05 3.29 -1.69
CA ARG A 45 13.43 3.77 -1.55
C ARG A 45 14.36 3.33 -2.68
N ASP A 46 14.01 2.26 -3.39
CA ASP A 46 14.69 1.77 -4.60
C ASP A 46 14.14 2.37 -5.90
N GLY A 47 13.21 3.34 -5.80
CA GLY A 47 12.53 3.95 -6.94
C GLY A 47 11.35 3.16 -7.48
N THR A 48 10.94 2.06 -6.86
CA THR A 48 9.76 1.29 -7.26
C THR A 48 8.50 2.14 -7.12
N ARG A 49 7.70 2.20 -8.18
CA ARG A 49 6.46 2.96 -8.22
C ARG A 49 5.34 2.21 -7.48
N LEU A 50 4.80 2.83 -6.44
CA LEU A 50 3.71 2.30 -5.63
C LEU A 50 2.44 3.11 -5.89
N SER A 51 1.34 2.42 -6.18
CA SER A 51 0.02 3.03 -6.35
C SER A 51 -0.68 3.13 -5.01
N ALA A 52 -1.14 4.32 -4.64
CA ALA A 52 -1.82 4.58 -3.39
C ALA A 52 -3.15 5.31 -3.59
N THR A 53 -4.04 5.14 -2.63
CA THR A 53 -5.22 5.98 -2.43
C THR A 53 -5.11 6.63 -1.07
N VAL A 54 -5.17 7.94 -1.04
CA VAL A 54 -5.14 8.73 0.18
C VAL A 54 -6.55 9.18 0.52
N PHE A 55 -7.00 8.87 1.71
CA PHE A 55 -8.29 9.30 2.25
C PHE A 55 -8.04 10.44 3.24
N GLN A 56 -8.45 11.62 2.85
CA GLN A 56 -8.38 12.85 3.65
C GLN A 56 -9.56 12.91 4.61
N PRO A 57 -9.35 13.03 5.93
CA PRO A 57 -10.45 13.24 6.87
C PRO A 57 -11.05 14.64 6.76
N ALA A 58 -12.27 14.80 7.28
CA ALA A 58 -12.80 16.13 7.55
C ALA A 58 -12.11 16.70 8.79
N LEU A 59 -11.46 17.86 8.65
CA LEU A 59 -10.79 18.53 9.75
C LEU A 59 -11.27 19.98 9.88
N LYS A 60 -11.58 20.41 11.10
CA LYS A 60 -11.84 21.82 11.40
C LYS A 60 -10.58 22.64 11.27
N ALA A 61 -10.72 23.94 10.99
CA ALA A 61 -9.59 24.85 10.91
C ALA A 61 -8.68 24.71 12.14
N GLY A 62 -7.37 24.54 11.91
CA GLY A 62 -6.36 24.36 12.96
C GLY A 62 -6.25 22.95 13.55
N ALA A 63 -7.21 22.04 13.26
CA ALA A 63 -7.10 20.65 13.73
C ALA A 63 -6.08 19.87 12.91
N THR A 64 -5.43 18.89 13.56
CA THR A 64 -4.53 17.91 12.95
C THR A 64 -5.09 16.49 13.12
N ALA A 65 -4.63 15.55 12.34
CA ALA A 65 -5.00 14.13 12.46
C ALA A 65 -3.80 13.22 12.25
N PRO A 66 -3.74 12.07 12.95
CA PRO A 66 -2.74 11.04 12.68
C PRO A 66 -3.05 10.31 11.37
N VAL A 67 -2.09 9.52 10.89
CA VAL A 67 -2.26 8.71 9.68
C VAL A 67 -2.29 7.22 10.01
N VAL A 68 -3.11 6.49 9.27
CA VAL A 68 -3.11 5.01 9.23
C VAL A 68 -2.64 4.57 7.85
N VAL A 69 -1.57 3.79 7.82
CA VAL A 69 -1.10 3.11 6.61
C VAL A 69 -1.79 1.75 6.54
N HIS A 70 -2.60 1.55 5.49
CA HIS A 70 -3.33 0.31 5.26
C HIS A 70 -2.61 -0.53 4.20
N THR A 71 -2.41 -1.82 4.54
CA THR A 71 -1.76 -2.83 3.71
C THR A 71 -2.70 -4.03 3.50
N HIS A 72 -2.79 -4.52 2.27
CA HIS A 72 -3.66 -5.63 1.88
C HIS A 72 -3.01 -7.00 2.08
N GLY A 73 -3.81 -8.06 2.14
CA GLY A 73 -3.35 -9.44 2.17
C GLY A 73 -2.81 -9.93 0.83
N TRP A 74 -2.23 -11.12 0.81
CA TRP A 74 -1.74 -11.80 -0.40
C TRP A 74 -2.84 -11.95 -1.45
N GLY A 75 -2.57 -11.61 -2.70
CA GLY A 75 -3.57 -11.61 -3.78
C GLY A 75 -4.54 -10.44 -3.75
N GLY A 76 -4.36 -9.50 -2.83
CA GLY A 76 -5.22 -8.33 -2.67
C GLY A 76 -4.71 -7.09 -3.40
N TRP A 77 -5.38 -5.98 -3.13
CA TRP A 77 -5.05 -4.66 -3.62
C TRP A 77 -5.58 -3.58 -2.66
N ARG A 78 -5.17 -2.34 -2.86
CA ARG A 78 -5.55 -1.21 -2.03
C ARG A 78 -7.07 -0.92 -2.06
N VAL A 79 -7.56 -0.22 -1.07
CA VAL A 79 -8.87 0.42 -1.10
C VAL A 79 -8.81 1.58 -2.08
N THR A 80 -9.45 1.44 -3.24
CA THR A 80 -9.39 2.45 -4.32
C THR A 80 -10.39 3.58 -4.17
N ARG A 81 -11.47 3.35 -3.41
CA ARG A 81 -12.55 4.29 -3.10
C ARG A 81 -13.44 3.72 -1.98
N PRO A 82 -14.28 4.54 -1.32
CA PRO A 82 -15.08 4.09 -0.17
C PRO A 82 -16.01 2.91 -0.46
N ASN A 83 -16.55 2.81 -1.66
CA ASN A 83 -17.46 1.73 -2.08
C ASN A 83 -16.75 0.66 -2.95
N SER A 84 -15.42 0.57 -2.91
CA SER A 84 -14.68 -0.50 -3.57
C SER A 84 -14.97 -1.86 -2.92
N PHE A 85 -14.75 -2.94 -3.66
CA PHE A 85 -14.89 -4.30 -3.12
C PHE A 85 -14.00 -4.48 -1.87
N TYR A 86 -12.73 -4.12 -1.96
CA TYR A 86 -11.81 -4.27 -0.83
C TYR A 86 -12.25 -3.42 0.38
N GLY A 87 -12.70 -2.18 0.16
CA GLY A 87 -13.18 -1.30 1.21
C GLY A 87 -14.48 -1.74 1.87
N THR A 88 -15.31 -2.55 1.20
CA THR A 88 -16.62 -2.96 1.73
C THR A 88 -16.69 -4.43 2.15
N GLN A 89 -15.92 -5.32 1.53
CA GLN A 89 -15.98 -6.76 1.76
C GLN A 89 -14.80 -7.30 2.58
N MET A 90 -13.61 -6.71 2.41
CA MET A 90 -12.43 -7.19 3.12
C MET A 90 -12.31 -6.56 4.51
N MET A 91 -11.85 -7.35 5.47
CA MET A 91 -11.82 -6.95 6.89
C MET A 91 -10.92 -5.73 7.11
N SER A 92 -9.69 -5.76 6.60
CA SER A 92 -8.74 -4.66 6.79
C SER A 92 -9.17 -3.40 6.02
N GLY A 93 -9.72 -3.56 4.81
CA GLY A 93 -10.24 -2.44 4.03
C GLY A 93 -11.42 -1.73 4.71
N ARG A 94 -12.34 -2.51 5.31
CA ARG A 94 -13.44 -1.94 6.12
C ARG A 94 -12.91 -1.21 7.35
N ALA A 95 -11.91 -1.76 8.02
CA ALA A 95 -11.28 -1.13 9.18
C ALA A 95 -10.57 0.17 8.79
N ALA A 96 -9.86 0.19 7.65
CA ALA A 96 -9.24 1.39 7.09
C ALA A 96 -10.26 2.50 6.82
N LEU A 97 -11.40 2.18 6.20
CA LEU A 97 -12.48 3.15 5.99
C LEU A 97 -13.12 3.62 7.29
N LYS A 98 -13.21 2.77 8.32
CA LYS A 98 -13.66 3.18 9.66
C LYS A 98 -12.68 4.13 10.32
N ALA A 99 -11.37 3.92 10.18
CA ALA A 99 -10.36 4.86 10.65
C ALA A 99 -10.53 6.23 9.96
N TRP A 100 -10.68 6.26 8.63
CA TRP A 100 -10.98 7.49 7.90
C TRP A 100 -12.22 8.21 8.41
N GLN A 101 -13.35 7.49 8.60
CA GLN A 101 -14.59 8.04 9.15
C GLN A 101 -14.43 8.54 10.58
N ALA A 102 -13.49 7.99 11.34
CA ALA A 102 -13.13 8.43 12.69
C ALA A 102 -12.18 9.64 12.72
N GLY A 103 -11.81 10.18 11.55
CA GLY A 103 -11.01 11.39 11.45
C GLY A 103 -9.51 11.18 11.24
N PHE A 104 -9.07 9.97 10.90
CA PHE A 104 -7.68 9.70 10.55
C PHE A 104 -7.43 9.95 9.06
N TRP A 105 -6.25 10.43 8.70
CA TRP A 105 -5.72 10.21 7.37
C TRP A 105 -5.55 8.71 7.15
N VAL A 106 -5.85 8.23 5.95
CA VAL A 106 -5.58 6.83 5.61
C VAL A 106 -4.87 6.78 4.27
N ILE A 107 -3.73 6.10 4.23
CA ILE A 107 -3.04 5.77 2.99
C ILE A 107 -3.20 4.27 2.78
N SER A 108 -3.95 3.89 1.76
CA SER A 108 -4.06 2.50 1.32
C SER A 108 -3.24 2.33 0.05
N TYR A 109 -2.21 1.51 0.06
CA TYR A 109 -1.35 1.33 -1.10
C TYR A 109 -1.31 -0.13 -1.58
N ASP A 110 -1.10 -0.33 -2.86
CA ASP A 110 -0.75 -1.64 -3.39
C ASP A 110 0.71 -1.92 -3.06
N GLN A 111 0.98 -3.00 -2.36
CA GLN A 111 2.34 -3.44 -2.10
C GLN A 111 3.04 -3.77 -3.42
N ARG A 112 4.40 -3.72 -3.46
CA ARG A 112 5.14 -4.00 -4.69
C ARG A 112 4.72 -5.31 -5.36
N GLY A 113 4.63 -5.32 -6.68
CA GLY A 113 4.19 -6.47 -7.46
C GLY A 113 2.68 -6.74 -7.44
N TRP A 114 1.88 -5.96 -6.69
CA TRP A 114 0.44 -6.12 -6.60
C TRP A 114 -0.33 -4.93 -7.19
N GLY A 115 -1.56 -5.19 -7.60
CA GLY A 115 -2.50 -4.17 -8.05
C GLY A 115 -1.94 -3.27 -9.13
N GLY A 116 -1.85 -1.96 -8.85
CA GLY A 116 -1.27 -0.97 -9.76
C GLY A 116 0.20 -0.61 -9.46
N SER A 117 0.83 -1.26 -8.47
CA SER A 117 2.23 -1.03 -8.13
C SER A 117 3.17 -1.80 -9.06
N ALA A 118 4.34 -1.23 -9.28
CA ALA A 118 5.43 -1.87 -10.00
C ALA A 118 6.25 -2.80 -9.08
N GLY A 119 7.37 -3.30 -9.61
CA GLY A 119 8.28 -4.17 -8.88
C GLY A 119 7.85 -5.62 -8.85
N ASN A 120 8.57 -6.41 -8.09
CA ASN A 120 8.29 -7.83 -7.87
C ASN A 120 7.89 -8.05 -6.41
N ILE A 121 7.16 -9.13 -6.18
CA ILE A 121 6.86 -9.61 -4.83
C ILE A 121 8.12 -10.31 -4.31
N GLU A 122 8.66 -9.86 -3.18
CA GLU A 122 9.90 -10.41 -2.59
C GLU A 122 9.65 -11.11 -1.24
N MET A 123 8.40 -11.49 -0.98
CA MET A 123 7.96 -12.30 0.18
C MET A 123 8.30 -11.68 1.55
N MET A 124 7.93 -10.42 1.75
CA MET A 124 8.22 -9.66 2.98
C MET A 124 9.71 -9.49 3.24
N ASN A 125 10.46 -9.27 2.17
CA ASN A 125 11.88 -8.99 2.30
C ASN A 125 12.09 -7.62 2.97
N PRO A 126 12.87 -7.55 4.05
CA PRO A 126 13.18 -6.29 4.75
C PRO A 126 13.77 -5.21 3.84
N ASP A 127 14.52 -5.59 2.81
CA ASP A 127 15.16 -4.65 1.88
C ASP A 127 14.19 -4.08 0.83
N TYR A 128 12.99 -4.63 0.72
CA TYR A 128 12.01 -4.25 -0.30
C TYR A 128 10.65 -3.87 0.29
N GLU A 129 9.78 -4.81 0.65
CA GLU A 129 8.42 -4.51 1.12
C GLU A 129 8.41 -3.66 2.39
N VAL A 130 9.36 -3.89 3.30
CA VAL A 130 9.49 -3.08 4.51
C VAL A 130 9.92 -1.67 4.15
N GLN A 131 10.93 -1.50 3.28
CA GLN A 131 11.38 -0.18 2.84
C GLN A 131 10.30 0.58 2.08
N ASP A 132 9.40 -0.11 1.35
CA ASP A 132 8.23 0.52 0.73
C ASP A 132 7.28 1.09 1.78
N ALA A 133 6.98 0.32 2.83
CA ALA A 133 6.12 0.78 3.91
C ALA A 133 6.71 2.02 4.60
N LEU A 134 8.04 2.05 4.84
CA LEU A 134 8.73 3.20 5.40
C LEU A 134 8.71 4.40 4.44
N ALA A 135 8.85 4.18 3.13
CA ALA A 135 8.73 5.24 2.13
C ALA A 135 7.31 5.84 2.09
N VAL A 136 6.26 5.05 2.35
CA VAL A 136 4.89 5.55 2.49
C VAL A 136 4.76 6.47 3.71
N ILE A 137 5.41 6.15 4.82
CA ILE A 137 5.45 7.00 6.02
C ILE A 137 6.22 8.30 5.73
N ASP A 138 7.38 8.21 5.07
CA ASP A 138 8.18 9.38 4.66
C ASP A 138 7.36 10.30 3.74
N TRP A 139 6.64 9.71 2.80
CA TRP A 139 5.76 10.44 1.88
C TRP A 139 4.62 11.15 2.64
N ALA A 140 3.99 10.48 3.62
CA ALA A 140 2.95 11.06 4.43
C ALA A 140 3.46 12.30 5.18
N ALA A 141 4.62 12.19 5.83
CA ALA A 141 5.25 13.30 6.56
C ALA A 141 5.55 14.51 5.67
N ALA A 142 5.94 14.26 4.41
CA ALA A 142 6.31 15.30 3.46
C ALA A 142 5.13 15.98 2.76
N HIS A 143 3.99 15.28 2.59
CA HIS A 143 2.95 15.74 1.67
C HIS A 143 1.56 15.96 2.30
N LEU A 144 1.26 15.31 3.44
CA LEU A 144 -0.06 15.46 4.05
C LEU A 144 -0.14 16.74 4.90
N PRO A 145 -1.06 17.66 4.60
CA PRO A 145 -1.25 18.84 5.42
C PRO A 145 -1.92 18.45 6.74
N ARG A 146 -1.61 19.18 7.80
CA ARG A 146 -2.23 18.99 9.13
C ARG A 146 -2.12 17.54 9.64
N LEU A 147 -1.01 16.88 9.29
CA LEU A 147 -0.65 15.62 9.90
C LEU A 147 -0.26 15.89 11.36
N SER A 148 -0.74 15.04 12.28
CA SER A 148 -0.25 15.08 13.67
C SER A 148 1.19 14.58 13.70
N MET A 149 2.07 15.38 14.31
CA MET A 149 3.49 15.10 14.39
C MET A 149 3.90 14.95 15.86
N ASP A 150 4.70 13.95 16.17
CA ASP A 150 5.30 13.76 17.48
C ASP A 150 6.71 14.38 17.58
N GLY A 151 7.29 14.70 16.43
CA GLY A 151 8.57 15.38 16.29
C GLY A 151 8.85 15.82 14.85
N PRO A 152 10.02 16.38 14.55
CA PRO A 152 10.45 16.67 13.20
C PRO A 152 10.56 15.37 12.38
N ASN A 153 9.84 15.29 11.25
CA ASN A 153 9.74 14.08 10.39
C ASN A 153 9.22 12.83 11.11
N ASP A 154 8.53 13.03 12.23
CA ASP A 154 7.96 11.96 13.04
C ASP A 154 6.44 12.12 13.09
N PRO A 155 5.72 11.62 12.05
CA PRO A 155 4.28 11.66 12.02
C PRO A 155 3.69 10.65 12.98
N ARG A 156 2.60 11.02 13.67
CA ARG A 156 1.83 10.04 14.44
C ARG A 156 1.18 9.04 13.50
N VAL A 157 1.71 7.80 13.47
CA VAL A 157 1.35 6.80 12.48
C VAL A 157 0.97 5.46 13.10
N GLY A 158 -0.17 4.93 12.65
CA GLY A 158 -0.54 3.54 12.87
C GLY A 158 -0.51 2.75 11.57
N MET A 159 -0.32 1.43 11.68
CA MET A 159 -0.45 0.53 10.53
C MET A 159 -1.59 -0.47 10.76
N LEU A 160 -2.27 -0.82 9.69
CA LEU A 160 -3.42 -1.73 9.70
C LEU A 160 -3.39 -2.61 8.46
N GLY A 161 -3.53 -3.92 8.63
CA GLY A 161 -3.59 -4.84 7.49
C GLY A 161 -3.78 -6.28 7.90
N GLU A 162 -4.15 -7.11 6.94
CA GLU A 162 -4.42 -8.52 7.15
C GLU A 162 -3.38 -9.42 6.47
N SER A 163 -3.11 -10.59 7.05
CA SER A 163 -2.26 -11.62 6.46
C SER A 163 -0.90 -11.06 6.02
N TYR A 164 -0.60 -11.07 4.73
CA TYR A 164 0.59 -10.47 4.13
C TYR A 164 0.77 -9.00 4.53
N GLY A 165 -0.32 -8.21 4.53
CA GLY A 165 -0.31 -6.83 5.02
C GLY A 165 -0.18 -6.71 6.55
N GLY A 166 -0.43 -7.77 7.30
CA GLY A 166 -0.15 -7.85 8.73
C GLY A 166 1.33 -8.07 9.01
N ALA A 167 1.99 -8.90 8.21
CA ALA A 167 3.40 -9.23 8.38
C ALA A 167 4.31 -8.02 8.17
N VAL A 168 4.06 -7.19 7.14
CA VAL A 168 4.87 -5.99 6.90
C VAL A 168 4.85 -5.02 8.08
N GLN A 169 3.75 -4.95 8.83
CA GLN A 169 3.66 -4.08 10.01
C GLN A 169 4.59 -4.54 11.13
N LEU A 170 4.66 -5.86 11.37
CA LEU A 170 5.54 -6.43 12.39
C LEU A 170 7.00 -6.13 12.07
N LEU A 171 7.40 -6.33 10.81
CA LEU A 171 8.76 -6.06 10.36
C LEU A 171 9.07 -4.56 10.35
N ALA A 172 8.19 -3.74 9.80
CA ALA A 172 8.38 -2.29 9.74
C ALA A 172 8.46 -1.65 11.14
N SER A 173 7.60 -2.07 12.09
CA SER A 173 7.62 -1.55 13.46
C SER A 173 8.86 -1.96 14.25
N ALA A 174 9.52 -3.05 13.88
CA ALA A 174 10.80 -3.43 14.46
C ALA A 174 11.96 -2.56 13.93
N GLU A 175 11.82 -2.00 12.72
CA GLU A 175 12.85 -1.21 12.06
C GLU A 175 12.66 0.31 12.27
N ASP A 176 11.43 0.81 12.31
CA ASP A 176 11.14 2.24 12.39
C ASP A 176 10.31 2.58 13.64
N ARG A 177 10.89 3.35 14.54
CA ARG A 177 10.27 3.76 15.81
C ARG A 177 9.17 4.80 15.67
N ARG A 178 8.98 5.38 14.49
CA ARG A 178 7.88 6.30 14.18
C ARG A 178 6.51 5.59 14.12
N ILE A 179 6.51 4.27 14.06
CA ILE A 179 5.27 3.49 14.05
C ILE A 179 4.76 3.34 15.47
N ASP A 180 3.72 4.11 15.83
CA ASP A 180 3.15 4.17 17.19
C ASP A 180 2.27 2.98 17.53
N ALA A 181 1.56 2.44 16.52
CA ALA A 181 0.62 1.37 16.72
C ALA A 181 0.49 0.48 15.48
N ILE A 182 0.31 -0.81 15.70
CA ILE A 182 0.05 -1.78 14.63
C ILE A 182 -1.21 -2.58 14.92
N VAL A 183 -1.97 -2.90 13.87
CA VAL A 183 -3.13 -3.79 13.93
C VAL A 183 -2.95 -4.91 12.91
N PRO A 184 -2.09 -5.90 13.21
CA PRO A 184 -1.85 -7.04 12.33
C PRO A 184 -2.99 -8.05 12.49
N ILE A 185 -3.79 -8.23 11.44
CA ILE A 185 -4.96 -9.10 11.44
C ILE A 185 -4.61 -10.43 10.79
N ALA A 186 -4.82 -11.56 11.47
CA ALA A 186 -4.67 -12.91 10.94
C ALA A 186 -3.35 -13.10 10.16
N THR A 187 -2.24 -12.70 10.75
CA THR A 187 -0.89 -12.81 10.20
C THR A 187 -0.07 -13.86 10.94
N TRP A 188 1.19 -13.98 10.62
CA TRP A 188 2.14 -14.93 11.20
C TRP A 188 3.29 -14.20 11.90
N PHE A 189 3.88 -14.86 12.84
CA PHE A 189 5.16 -14.48 13.43
C PHE A 189 6.32 -15.13 12.65
N ASP A 190 6.17 -16.42 12.34
CA ASP A 190 7.08 -17.21 11.52
C ASP A 190 6.28 -17.83 10.37
N LEU A 191 6.66 -17.52 9.13
CA LEU A 191 5.95 -17.99 7.94
C LEU A 191 6.17 -19.48 7.70
N ALA A 192 7.39 -19.98 7.94
CA ALA A 192 7.70 -21.39 7.74
C ALA A 192 6.88 -22.27 8.70
N GLU A 193 6.87 -21.91 9.98
CA GLU A 193 6.07 -22.60 10.99
C GLU A 193 4.55 -22.46 10.73
N ALA A 194 4.11 -21.28 10.29
CA ALA A 194 2.71 -21.07 9.95
C ALA A 194 2.24 -21.91 8.76
N MET A 195 3.11 -22.18 7.79
CA MET A 195 2.82 -22.97 6.59
C MET A 195 3.07 -24.46 6.75
N ALA A 196 4.03 -24.85 7.57
CA ALA A 196 4.46 -26.23 7.77
C ALA A 196 4.76 -26.54 9.26
N PRO A 197 3.74 -26.43 10.14
CA PRO A 197 3.93 -26.73 11.57
C PRO A 197 4.42 -28.15 11.73
N ASP A 198 5.41 -28.35 12.60
CA ASP A 198 6.06 -29.66 12.82
C ASP A 198 6.50 -30.34 11.52
N SER A 199 6.95 -29.57 10.53
CA SER A 199 7.34 -30.03 9.20
C SER A 199 6.20 -30.64 8.34
N HIS A 200 4.94 -30.40 8.72
CA HIS A 200 3.76 -30.88 7.99
C HIS A 200 3.14 -29.74 7.16
N LEU A 201 3.39 -29.75 5.86
CA LEU A 201 2.89 -28.70 4.96
C LEU A 201 1.35 -28.65 4.95
N LYS A 202 0.79 -27.45 5.18
CA LYS A 202 -0.64 -27.16 5.00
C LYS A 202 -1.00 -27.09 3.51
N VAL A 203 -1.07 -28.25 2.85
CA VAL A 203 -1.22 -28.38 1.38
C VAL A 203 -2.39 -27.56 0.83
N GLY A 204 -3.55 -27.56 1.51
CA GLY A 204 -4.72 -26.80 1.09
C GLY A 204 -4.46 -25.29 1.05
N TRP A 205 -3.88 -24.74 2.11
CA TRP A 205 -3.50 -23.32 2.18
C TRP A 205 -2.41 -22.98 1.16
N THR A 206 -1.40 -23.81 1.05
CA THR A 206 -0.33 -23.63 0.07
C THR A 206 -0.90 -23.56 -1.35
N GLY A 207 -1.82 -24.46 -1.71
CA GLY A 207 -2.50 -24.42 -3.01
C GLY A 207 -3.28 -23.12 -3.27
N VAL A 208 -4.00 -22.62 -2.26
CA VAL A 208 -4.74 -21.36 -2.37
C VAL A 208 -3.78 -20.17 -2.58
N LEU A 209 -2.72 -20.08 -1.78
CA LEU A 209 -1.76 -18.99 -1.88
C LEU A 209 -0.99 -19.02 -3.20
N LEU A 210 -0.59 -20.20 -3.67
CA LEU A 210 0.03 -20.38 -4.98
C LEU A 210 -0.90 -19.93 -6.11
N GLY A 211 -2.17 -20.36 -6.07
CA GLY A 211 -3.16 -19.97 -7.08
C GLY A 211 -3.37 -18.44 -7.14
N LEU A 212 -3.46 -17.78 -6.00
CA LEU A 212 -3.56 -16.33 -5.93
C LEU A 212 -2.27 -15.62 -6.42
N GLY A 213 -1.09 -16.15 -6.08
CA GLY A 213 0.18 -15.60 -6.55
C GLY A 213 0.33 -15.72 -8.07
N LEU A 214 0.01 -16.89 -8.63
CA LEU A 214 0.06 -17.14 -10.08
C LEU A 214 -0.85 -16.18 -10.87
N SER A 215 -1.99 -15.81 -10.32
CA SER A 215 -2.92 -14.89 -11.00
C SER A 215 -2.33 -13.47 -11.17
N THR A 216 -1.28 -13.14 -10.43
CA THR A 216 -0.56 -11.85 -10.52
C THR A 216 0.77 -11.95 -11.27
N GLY A 217 1.09 -13.11 -11.83
CA GLY A 217 2.37 -13.36 -12.51
C GLY A 217 3.55 -13.61 -11.55
N TYR A 218 3.27 -13.94 -10.29
CA TYR A 218 4.32 -14.26 -9.31
C TYR A 218 5.15 -15.47 -9.74
N ASP A 219 6.47 -15.33 -9.69
CA ASP A 219 7.40 -16.43 -9.98
C ASP A 219 7.44 -17.43 -8.83
N LEU A 220 6.88 -18.61 -9.05
CA LEU A 220 6.88 -19.70 -8.07
C LEU A 220 8.29 -20.14 -7.64
N GLY A 221 9.30 -19.98 -8.50
CA GLY A 221 10.69 -20.26 -8.16
C GLY A 221 11.16 -19.44 -6.96
N LYS A 222 10.70 -18.19 -6.85
CA LYS A 222 11.00 -17.31 -5.71
C LYS A 222 10.34 -17.78 -4.41
N PHE A 223 9.11 -18.31 -4.49
CA PHE A 223 8.44 -18.85 -3.30
C PHE A 223 9.21 -20.02 -2.68
N VAL A 224 9.72 -20.94 -3.51
CA VAL A 224 10.50 -22.11 -3.07
C VAL A 224 11.90 -21.71 -2.58
N GLN A 225 12.44 -20.60 -3.07
CA GLN A 225 13.79 -20.11 -2.73
C GLN A 225 13.80 -19.07 -1.62
N ALA A 226 12.62 -18.64 -1.15
CA ALA A 226 12.53 -17.63 -0.09
C ALA A 226 13.36 -18.07 1.13
N PRO A 227 14.31 -17.23 1.59
CA PRO A 227 15.24 -17.61 2.66
C PRO A 227 14.53 -17.98 3.96
N TYR A 228 13.30 -17.51 4.16
CA TYR A 228 12.46 -17.78 5.32
C TYR A 228 11.82 -19.18 5.32
N LEU A 229 11.95 -19.93 4.24
CA LEU A 229 11.51 -21.34 4.14
C LEU A 229 12.65 -22.33 4.34
N LYS A 230 13.87 -21.84 4.58
CA LYS A 230 15.10 -22.66 4.71
C LYS A 230 15.66 -22.72 6.12
N SER A 231 14.90 -22.28 7.13
CA SER A 231 15.29 -22.40 8.54
C SER A 231 15.11 -23.82 9.08
#